data_c1644769b2494600d79fed31032b2eb1
#
_entry.id   c1644769b2494600d79fed31032b2eb1
#
_cell.length_a   1.000
_cell.length_b   1.000
_cell.length_c   1.000
_cell.angle_alpha   90.00
_cell.angle_beta   90.00
_cell.angle_gamma   90.00
#
_symmetry.space_group_name_H-M   'P 1'
#
loop_
_entity.id
_entity.type
_entity.pdbx_description
1 polymer ?
#
loop_
_entity_poly.entity_id
_entity_poly.type
_entity_poly.pdbx_seq_one_letter_code
_entity_poly.pdbx_strand_id
1 'polypeptide(L)'
;MKTIHLYIGVLALLLSVTLTAQAASEARFGKLSKTYTLHADGSQELRVQKELTLYTHAAMNSLYGETFIVYDPQYQQLEIHDSYTRQKDGTVIRTPDNAFVEVLPSAAANAPAYNRLKEMVVVHTGLELGATIYLDYSIKSRAGYLPELDICCPVKELSPIDEFTCRIEVPESKMLHYELLNASARPAEANKDGMKSVTWKLKNVEPRPYSYPSLRGSLGMVQQVASGMMPVIMASTWASYADALKSLAQQFTPGDRTVIEAQLNELKQAAQQDSTDLRTAIATYMNRLYTSSQCKVSLQEAGYRLRPASEVIRSAYGTLAELVNLDVTLQQAAGMKAEAAICALHPSEADNRGLASIVSLIAQSENAPQKGAAVQGTGESRLQDYMTVTTLQAQPLKLAVNTAQDTQKDVLEINADNSQTLPDGWQVVTLKPVSATLPLYTYAANTRIRENILLPQTVEVTCETLVKLPEGTNWSQKTDKTLTRPCGKVSFSYKQGAEGVTVTRSLSITQQLLTPQTYRDFYALMAEWRDSNNHTLLLKPVK
;
A
#
# COMPACT_ATOMS: atom_id res chain seq x y z
N MET A 1 41.71 -36.39 28.18
CA MET A 1 40.61 -36.91 27.37
C MET A 1 39.23 -36.44 27.83
N LYS A 2 38.90 -36.40 29.11
CA LYS A 2 37.55 -35.94 29.59
C LYS A 2 37.21 -34.47 29.29
N THR A 3 38.20 -33.57 29.28
CA THR A 3 38.01 -32.14 28.98
C THR A 3 37.73 -31.83 27.49
N ILE A 4 38.31 -32.63 26.58
CA ILE A 4 38.08 -32.45 25.12
C ILE A 4 36.64 -32.85 24.74
N HIS A 5 36.08 -33.87 25.38
CA HIS A 5 34.70 -34.30 25.13
C HIS A 5 33.67 -33.26 25.61
N LEU A 6 33.98 -32.51 26.67
CA LEU A 6 33.14 -31.44 27.18
C LEU A 6 33.08 -30.25 26.19
N TYR A 7 34.23 -29.87 25.61
CA TYR A 7 34.29 -28.79 24.61
C TYR A 7 33.59 -29.14 23.29
N ILE A 8 33.69 -30.38 22.83
CA ILE A 8 32.99 -30.87 21.64
C ILE A 8 31.47 -30.90 21.89
N GLY A 9 31.02 -31.31 23.09
CA GLY A 9 29.61 -31.27 23.47
C GLY A 9 29.05 -29.88 23.55
N VAL A 10 29.77 -28.90 24.09
CA VAL A 10 29.36 -27.49 24.15
C VAL A 10 29.39 -26.86 22.78
N LEU A 11 30.36 -27.17 21.91
CA LEU A 11 30.41 -26.68 20.53
C LEU A 11 29.26 -27.25 19.67
N ALA A 12 28.91 -28.53 19.85
CA ALA A 12 27.76 -29.16 19.19
C ALA A 12 26.42 -28.57 19.68
N LEU A 13 26.32 -28.22 20.97
CA LEU A 13 25.15 -27.55 21.54
C LEU A 13 25.04 -26.10 21.04
N LEU A 14 26.15 -25.39 20.89
CA LEU A 14 26.19 -24.04 20.32
C LEU A 14 25.90 -24.05 18.81
N LEU A 15 26.30 -25.05 18.05
CA LEU A 15 25.96 -25.23 16.64
C LEU A 15 24.49 -25.65 16.44
N SER A 16 23.88 -26.33 17.40
CA SER A 16 22.45 -26.68 17.33
C SER A 16 21.52 -25.52 17.70
N VAL A 17 22.00 -24.47 18.37
CA VAL A 17 21.21 -23.28 18.72
C VAL A 17 21.18 -22.24 17.59
N THR A 18 22.02 -22.40 16.57
CA THR A 18 22.00 -21.55 15.37
C THR A 18 21.06 -22.04 14.24
N LEU A 19 20.31 -23.11 14.44
CA LEU A 19 19.09 -23.33 13.70
C LEU A 19 18.10 -22.26 14.15
N THR A 20 18.28 -21.07 13.61
CA THR A 20 17.22 -20.06 13.59
C THR A 20 15.97 -20.78 13.10
N ALA A 21 15.01 -20.98 14.00
CA ALA A 21 13.67 -21.34 13.60
C ALA A 21 13.19 -20.20 12.68
N GLN A 22 13.48 -20.35 11.39
CA GLN A 22 12.87 -19.52 10.36
C GLN A 22 11.40 -19.70 10.59
N ALA A 23 10.70 -18.63 10.98
CA ALA A 23 9.26 -18.69 11.20
C ALA A 23 8.66 -19.35 9.95
N ALA A 24 7.97 -20.47 10.13
CA ALA A 24 7.44 -21.22 9.00
C ALA A 24 6.49 -20.29 8.26
N SER A 25 6.79 -19.98 7.01
CA SER A 25 5.94 -19.17 6.13
C SER A 25 4.59 -19.88 5.94
N GLU A 26 3.54 -19.11 5.66
CA GLU A 26 2.20 -19.66 5.36
C GLU A 26 2.23 -20.57 4.12
N ALA A 27 3.03 -20.19 3.13
CA ALA A 27 3.26 -20.93 1.90
C ALA A 27 4.65 -20.63 1.35
N ARG A 28 5.07 -21.30 0.27
CA ARG A 28 6.34 -21.05 -0.42
C ARG A 28 6.18 -21.29 -1.91
N PHE A 29 6.57 -20.33 -2.72
CA PHE A 29 6.71 -20.54 -4.14
C PHE A 29 8.00 -21.32 -4.42
N GLY A 30 7.88 -22.55 -4.89
CA GLY A 30 9.03 -23.28 -5.45
C GLY A 30 9.51 -22.61 -6.73
N LYS A 31 8.54 -22.14 -7.55
CA LYS A 31 8.80 -21.41 -8.78
C LYS A 31 7.75 -20.34 -9.04
N LEU A 32 8.20 -19.15 -9.45
CA LEU A 32 7.34 -18.12 -10.02
C LEU A 32 8.02 -17.52 -11.24
N SER A 33 7.39 -17.69 -12.42
CA SER A 33 7.90 -17.18 -13.69
C SER A 33 6.89 -16.27 -14.35
N LYS A 34 7.34 -15.10 -14.79
CA LYS A 34 6.55 -14.13 -15.58
C LYS A 34 7.31 -13.84 -16.86
N THR A 35 6.67 -14.07 -18.00
CA THR A 35 7.23 -13.77 -19.33
C THR A 35 6.33 -12.74 -20.01
N TYR A 36 6.91 -11.63 -20.40
CA TYR A 36 6.28 -10.54 -21.15
C TYR A 36 6.82 -10.56 -22.57
N THR A 37 5.95 -10.66 -23.56
CA THR A 37 6.34 -10.69 -24.97
C THR A 37 5.62 -9.59 -25.73
N LEU A 38 6.37 -8.76 -26.45
CA LEU A 38 5.86 -7.89 -27.52
C LEU A 38 6.12 -8.58 -28.85
N HIS A 39 5.07 -8.89 -29.59
CA HIS A 39 5.17 -9.50 -30.91
C HIS A 39 5.42 -8.45 -32.01
N ALA A 40 5.89 -8.88 -33.15
CA ALA A 40 6.18 -8.00 -34.28
C ALA A 40 4.96 -7.29 -34.86
N ASP A 41 3.77 -7.84 -34.69
CA ASP A 41 2.49 -7.24 -35.07
C ASP A 41 1.95 -6.22 -34.05
N GLY A 42 2.67 -6.00 -32.93
CA GLY A 42 2.28 -5.11 -31.85
C GLY A 42 1.34 -5.74 -30.82
N SER A 43 0.97 -7.00 -30.95
CA SER A 43 0.27 -7.74 -29.90
C SER A 43 1.21 -8.04 -28.74
N GLN A 44 0.64 -8.23 -27.53
CA GLN A 44 1.42 -8.46 -26.31
C GLN A 44 0.92 -9.69 -25.59
N GLU A 45 1.81 -10.42 -24.94
CA GLU A 45 1.47 -11.56 -24.11
C GLU A 45 2.16 -11.47 -22.74
N LEU A 46 1.39 -11.71 -21.67
CA LEU A 46 1.90 -12.00 -20.35
C LEU A 46 1.62 -13.48 -20.04
N ARG A 47 2.66 -14.29 -19.87
CA ARG A 47 2.54 -15.66 -19.35
C ARG A 47 3.04 -15.75 -17.93
N VAL A 48 2.26 -16.39 -17.06
CA VAL A 48 2.57 -16.60 -15.65
C VAL A 48 2.54 -18.09 -15.34
N GLN A 49 3.63 -18.57 -14.74
CA GLN A 49 3.75 -19.95 -14.24
C GLN A 49 4.10 -19.91 -12.76
N LYS A 50 3.35 -20.63 -11.93
CA LYS A 50 3.61 -20.72 -10.51
C LYS A 50 3.53 -22.15 -9.99
N GLU A 51 4.44 -22.48 -9.06
CA GLU A 51 4.39 -23.66 -8.20
C GLU A 51 4.42 -23.18 -6.76
N LEU A 52 3.36 -23.44 -5.98
CA LEU A 52 3.15 -22.89 -4.65
C LEU A 52 2.76 -23.97 -3.67
N THR A 53 3.61 -24.25 -2.69
CA THR A 53 3.34 -25.23 -1.63
C THR A 53 2.72 -24.54 -0.42
N LEU A 54 1.65 -25.13 0.11
CA LEU A 54 0.83 -24.60 1.21
C LEU A 54 1.17 -25.28 2.53
N TYR A 55 1.44 -24.52 3.59
CA TYR A 55 1.84 -25.05 4.88
C TYR A 55 0.83 -24.81 5.99
N THR A 56 -0.16 -23.97 5.77
CA THR A 56 -1.15 -23.61 6.80
C THR A 56 -2.56 -23.56 6.24
N HIS A 57 -3.55 -23.67 7.13
CA HIS A 57 -4.95 -23.47 6.76
C HIS A 57 -5.23 -22.04 6.28
N ALA A 58 -4.53 -21.04 6.80
CA ALA A 58 -4.65 -19.67 6.31
C ALA A 58 -4.21 -19.54 4.84
N ALA A 59 -3.12 -20.24 4.46
CA ALA A 59 -2.68 -20.29 3.07
C ALA A 59 -3.74 -20.90 2.15
N MET A 60 -4.41 -21.97 2.58
CA MET A 60 -5.43 -22.66 1.79
C MET A 60 -6.73 -21.85 1.66
N ASN A 61 -7.20 -21.23 2.75
CA ASN A 61 -8.56 -20.69 2.82
C ASN A 61 -8.63 -19.18 2.54
N SER A 62 -7.55 -18.44 2.78
CA SER A 62 -7.60 -16.98 2.76
C SER A 62 -6.59 -16.33 1.83
N LEU A 63 -5.47 -17.00 1.49
CA LEU A 63 -4.39 -16.38 0.73
C LEU A 63 -4.26 -16.92 -0.70
N TYR A 64 -4.36 -18.23 -0.87
CA TYR A 64 -3.99 -18.90 -2.12
C TYR A 64 -4.95 -19.99 -2.60
N GLY A 65 -6.08 -20.19 -1.90
CA GLY A 65 -7.10 -21.16 -2.32
C GLY A 65 -7.72 -20.85 -3.67
N GLU A 66 -7.64 -19.59 -4.08
CA GLU A 66 -8.13 -19.08 -5.35
C GLU A 66 -7.06 -18.22 -6.04
N THR A 67 -7.16 -18.14 -7.36
CA THR A 67 -6.35 -17.18 -8.15
C THR A 67 -7.28 -16.32 -8.99
N PHE A 68 -7.12 -15.01 -8.89
CA PHE A 68 -7.93 -14.02 -9.58
C PHE A 68 -7.14 -13.44 -10.75
N ILE A 69 -7.72 -13.50 -11.97
CA ILE A 69 -7.07 -13.04 -13.21
C ILE A 69 -8.04 -12.09 -13.92
N VAL A 70 -7.75 -10.79 -13.86
CA VAL A 70 -8.56 -9.76 -14.53
C VAL A 70 -8.08 -9.56 -15.95
N TYR A 71 -9.02 -9.49 -16.90
CA TYR A 71 -8.75 -9.21 -18.30
C TYR A 71 -9.95 -8.55 -18.99
N ASP A 72 -9.73 -7.94 -20.14
CA ASP A 72 -10.77 -7.33 -20.95
C ASP A 72 -11.03 -8.19 -22.19
N PRO A 73 -12.08 -9.04 -22.24
CA PRO A 73 -12.32 -9.96 -23.36
C PRO A 73 -12.60 -9.25 -24.69
N GLN A 74 -12.88 -7.95 -24.68
CA GLN A 74 -12.98 -7.17 -25.91
C GLN A 74 -11.62 -7.02 -26.61
N TYR A 75 -10.53 -6.99 -25.85
CA TYR A 75 -9.18 -6.72 -26.35
C TYR A 75 -8.17 -7.81 -25.97
N GLN A 76 -8.49 -8.65 -25.01
CA GLN A 76 -7.60 -9.66 -24.45
C GLN A 76 -8.23 -11.05 -24.48
N GLN A 77 -7.39 -12.05 -24.57
CA GLN A 77 -7.76 -13.44 -24.43
C GLN A 77 -6.97 -14.06 -23.28
N LEU A 78 -7.70 -14.66 -22.33
CA LEU A 78 -7.11 -15.50 -21.30
C LEU A 78 -7.04 -16.95 -21.79
N GLU A 79 -5.89 -17.58 -21.61
CA GLU A 79 -5.65 -18.98 -21.89
C GLU A 79 -5.03 -19.66 -20.67
N ILE A 80 -5.72 -20.66 -20.11
CA ILE A 80 -5.18 -21.51 -19.04
C ILE A 80 -4.51 -22.71 -19.71
N HIS A 81 -3.17 -22.80 -19.63
CA HIS A 81 -2.41 -23.89 -20.23
C HIS A 81 -2.43 -25.14 -19.38
N ASP A 82 -2.31 -25.00 -18.05
CA ASP A 82 -2.41 -26.10 -17.09
C ASP A 82 -2.78 -25.58 -15.69
N SER A 83 -3.57 -26.36 -14.97
CA SER A 83 -3.93 -26.09 -13.57
C SER A 83 -4.19 -27.40 -12.81
N TYR A 84 -3.43 -27.63 -11.73
CA TYR A 84 -3.61 -28.80 -10.88
C TYR A 84 -3.02 -28.58 -9.49
N THR A 85 -3.42 -29.43 -8.56
CA THR A 85 -2.81 -29.54 -7.23
C THR A 85 -2.11 -30.90 -7.13
N ARG A 86 -0.83 -30.91 -6.74
CA ARG A 86 -0.10 -32.10 -6.36
C ARG A 86 -0.16 -32.23 -4.84
N GLN A 87 -0.82 -33.26 -4.36
CA GLN A 87 -0.94 -33.56 -2.94
C GLN A 87 0.41 -34.03 -2.35
N LYS A 88 0.47 -34.10 -1.03
CA LYS A 88 1.70 -34.46 -0.32
C LYS A 88 2.20 -35.87 -0.67
N ASP A 89 1.30 -36.79 -0.97
CA ASP A 89 1.62 -38.16 -1.39
C ASP A 89 2.01 -38.27 -2.88
N GLY A 90 1.98 -37.16 -3.62
CA GLY A 90 2.28 -37.08 -5.04
C GLY A 90 1.06 -37.22 -5.96
N THR A 91 -0.12 -37.48 -5.43
CA THR A 91 -1.37 -37.53 -6.21
C THR A 91 -1.64 -36.19 -6.89
N VAL A 92 -1.93 -36.21 -8.19
CA VAL A 92 -2.23 -35.02 -8.98
C VAL A 92 -3.75 -34.91 -9.17
N ILE A 93 -4.31 -33.82 -8.68
CA ILE A 93 -5.74 -33.47 -8.85
C ILE A 93 -5.83 -32.31 -9.81
N ARG A 94 -6.30 -32.56 -11.05
CA ARG A 94 -6.52 -31.50 -12.03
C ARG A 94 -7.69 -30.62 -11.62
N THR A 95 -7.55 -29.32 -11.85
CA THR A 95 -8.62 -28.34 -11.64
C THR A 95 -9.78 -28.67 -12.58
N PRO A 96 -10.98 -29.00 -12.10
CA PRO A 96 -12.12 -29.36 -12.96
C PRO A 96 -12.70 -28.10 -13.62
N ASP A 97 -13.41 -28.28 -14.73
CA ASP A 97 -13.96 -27.18 -15.55
C ASP A 97 -14.85 -26.23 -14.75
N ASN A 98 -15.63 -26.74 -13.80
CA ASN A 98 -16.50 -25.93 -12.96
C ASN A 98 -15.76 -25.13 -11.86
N ALA A 99 -14.46 -25.28 -11.73
CA ALA A 99 -13.62 -24.50 -10.84
C ALA A 99 -12.96 -23.28 -11.53
N PHE A 100 -13.26 -23.08 -12.81
CA PHE A 100 -12.93 -21.87 -13.56
C PHE A 100 -14.20 -21.02 -13.67
N VAL A 101 -14.31 -19.99 -12.83
CA VAL A 101 -15.53 -19.17 -12.72
C VAL A 101 -15.24 -17.75 -13.18
N GLU A 102 -15.95 -17.32 -14.21
CA GLU A 102 -15.83 -15.97 -14.73
C GLU A 102 -16.86 -15.03 -14.07
N VAL A 103 -16.38 -13.96 -13.44
CA VAL A 103 -17.23 -13.00 -12.73
C VAL A 103 -16.88 -11.57 -13.15
N LEU A 104 -17.70 -10.59 -12.75
CA LEU A 104 -17.34 -9.19 -12.83
C LEU A 104 -16.33 -8.86 -11.72
N PRO A 105 -15.17 -8.23 -12.02
CA PRO A 105 -14.22 -7.82 -10.98
C PRO A 105 -14.89 -6.91 -9.95
N SER A 106 -14.57 -7.12 -8.67
CA SER A 106 -15.09 -6.27 -7.60
C SER A 106 -14.73 -4.79 -7.78
N ALA A 107 -13.61 -4.50 -8.44
CA ALA A 107 -13.19 -3.14 -8.81
C ALA A 107 -14.17 -2.44 -9.76
N ALA A 108 -14.92 -3.19 -10.58
CA ALA A 108 -15.89 -2.70 -11.56
C ALA A 108 -17.36 -2.85 -11.11
N ALA A 109 -17.63 -3.44 -9.93
CA ALA A 109 -18.98 -3.82 -9.48
C ALA A 109 -20.02 -2.68 -9.54
N ASN A 110 -19.59 -1.44 -9.31
CA ASN A 110 -20.44 -0.24 -9.34
C ASN A 110 -20.02 0.75 -10.44
N ALA A 111 -19.43 0.26 -11.51
CA ALA A 111 -18.91 1.07 -12.60
C ALA A 111 -19.32 0.50 -13.97
N PRO A 112 -20.59 0.71 -14.41
CA PRO A 112 -21.16 0.11 -15.64
C PRO A 112 -20.32 0.31 -16.91
N ALA A 113 -19.58 1.42 -17.04
CA ALA A 113 -18.66 1.64 -18.15
C ALA A 113 -17.52 0.61 -18.25
N TYR A 114 -17.28 -0.14 -17.16
CA TYR A 114 -16.24 -1.16 -17.05
C TYR A 114 -16.81 -2.58 -16.91
N ASN A 115 -18.12 -2.79 -17.10
CA ASN A 115 -18.75 -4.11 -17.05
C ASN A 115 -18.22 -5.10 -18.10
N ARG A 116 -17.46 -4.62 -19.08
CA ARG A 116 -16.76 -5.46 -20.06
C ARG A 116 -15.61 -6.28 -19.44
N LEU A 117 -15.04 -5.80 -18.32
CA LEU A 117 -13.97 -6.51 -17.62
C LEU A 117 -14.49 -7.83 -17.04
N LYS A 118 -13.65 -8.84 -17.09
CA LYS A 118 -13.87 -10.15 -16.49
C LYS A 118 -12.76 -10.48 -15.51
N GLU A 119 -13.13 -11.19 -14.47
CA GLU A 119 -12.20 -11.80 -13.53
C GLU A 119 -12.40 -13.31 -13.57
N MET A 120 -11.39 -14.03 -14.04
CA MET A 120 -11.35 -15.49 -13.93
C MET A 120 -10.91 -15.85 -12.53
N VAL A 121 -11.79 -16.51 -11.79
CA VAL A 121 -11.50 -17.13 -10.49
C VAL A 121 -11.12 -18.58 -10.74
N VAL A 122 -9.87 -18.94 -10.52
CA VAL A 122 -9.39 -20.32 -10.56
C VAL A 122 -9.44 -20.85 -9.14
N VAL A 123 -10.43 -21.68 -8.84
CA VAL A 123 -10.60 -22.33 -7.54
C VAL A 123 -9.72 -23.59 -7.49
N HIS A 124 -8.68 -23.56 -6.68
CA HIS A 124 -7.77 -24.70 -6.56
C HIS A 124 -8.42 -25.82 -5.73
N THR A 125 -8.50 -27.01 -6.31
CA THR A 125 -9.14 -28.17 -5.69
C THR A 125 -8.13 -29.17 -5.14
N GLY A 126 -8.54 -30.01 -4.20
CA GLY A 126 -7.65 -31.04 -3.62
C GLY A 126 -6.57 -30.49 -2.69
N LEU A 127 -6.82 -29.32 -2.08
CA LEU A 127 -5.86 -28.66 -1.18
C LEU A 127 -5.76 -29.40 0.15
N GLU A 128 -4.53 -29.58 0.59
CA GLU A 128 -4.16 -30.10 1.91
C GLU A 128 -2.85 -29.44 2.39
N LEU A 129 -2.50 -29.64 3.65
CA LEU A 129 -1.21 -29.14 4.18
C LEU A 129 -0.04 -29.88 3.54
N GLY A 130 0.82 -29.14 2.86
CA GLY A 130 1.94 -29.67 2.08
C GLY A 130 1.64 -29.91 0.61
N ALA A 131 0.38 -29.67 0.16
CA ALA A 131 0.05 -29.72 -1.26
C ALA A 131 0.70 -28.56 -2.02
N THR A 132 0.99 -28.78 -3.30
CA THR A 132 1.56 -27.80 -4.22
C THR A 132 0.58 -27.48 -5.35
N ILE A 133 0.16 -26.22 -5.43
CA ILE A 133 -0.61 -25.67 -6.54
C ILE A 133 0.33 -25.43 -7.73
N TYR A 134 -0.07 -25.91 -8.92
CA TYR A 134 0.52 -25.54 -10.19
C TYR A 134 -0.51 -24.78 -11.02
N LEU A 135 -0.10 -23.63 -11.59
CA LEU A 135 -0.93 -22.87 -12.53
C LEU A 135 -0.03 -22.22 -13.60
N ASP A 136 -0.43 -22.42 -14.86
CA ASP A 136 0.21 -21.82 -16.04
C ASP A 136 -0.87 -21.20 -16.92
N TYR A 137 -0.78 -19.89 -17.16
CA TYR A 137 -1.72 -19.16 -17.99
C TYR A 137 -1.06 -18.02 -18.77
N SER A 138 -1.73 -17.60 -19.86
CA SER A 138 -1.36 -16.40 -20.64
C SER A 138 -2.54 -15.45 -20.77
N ILE A 139 -2.24 -14.14 -20.73
CA ILE A 139 -3.12 -13.07 -21.19
C ILE A 139 -2.54 -12.49 -22.46
N LYS A 140 -3.24 -12.68 -23.59
CA LYS A 140 -2.84 -12.19 -24.91
C LYS A 140 -3.64 -10.93 -25.24
N SER A 141 -2.97 -9.81 -25.44
CA SER A 141 -3.56 -8.50 -25.78
C SER A 141 -3.43 -8.28 -27.29
N ARG A 142 -4.52 -7.85 -27.95
CA ARG A 142 -4.51 -7.51 -29.37
C ARG A 142 -3.62 -6.31 -29.63
N ALA A 143 -3.04 -6.25 -30.83
CA ALA A 143 -2.28 -5.09 -31.28
C ALA A 143 -3.09 -3.79 -31.14
N GLY A 144 -2.45 -2.72 -30.66
CA GLY A 144 -3.06 -1.40 -30.46
C GLY A 144 -3.98 -1.28 -29.23
N TYR A 145 -4.18 -2.32 -28.43
CA TYR A 145 -4.88 -2.20 -27.15
C TYR A 145 -4.02 -1.50 -26.10
N LEU A 146 -2.84 -2.01 -25.84
CA LEU A 146 -1.84 -1.33 -25.02
C LEU A 146 -0.92 -0.52 -25.94
N PRO A 147 -0.61 0.74 -25.59
CA PRO A 147 0.12 1.64 -26.49
C PRO A 147 1.57 1.17 -26.72
N GLU A 148 2.23 0.68 -25.69
CA GLU A 148 3.58 0.13 -25.71
C GLU A 148 3.69 -0.99 -24.67
N LEU A 149 4.75 -1.78 -24.71
CA LEU A 149 5.02 -2.74 -23.64
C LEU A 149 5.58 -1.98 -22.43
N ASP A 150 4.81 -1.96 -21.38
CA ASP A 150 5.11 -1.30 -20.10
C ASP A 150 5.07 -2.31 -18.97
N ILE A 151 6.14 -2.42 -18.20
CA ILE A 151 6.29 -3.43 -17.15
C ILE A 151 6.69 -2.76 -15.84
N CYS A 152 5.88 -3.01 -14.81
CA CYS A 152 6.23 -2.81 -13.41
C CYS A 152 6.00 -4.15 -12.71
N CYS A 153 7.06 -4.97 -12.63
CA CYS A 153 6.98 -6.34 -12.12
C CYS A 153 7.59 -6.44 -10.72
N PRO A 154 6.79 -6.46 -9.65
CA PRO A 154 7.27 -6.75 -8.31
C PRO A 154 7.93 -8.14 -8.27
N VAL A 155 9.10 -8.21 -7.63
CA VAL A 155 9.86 -9.46 -7.47
C VAL A 155 9.39 -10.24 -6.25
N LYS A 156 8.93 -9.55 -5.20
CA LYS A 156 8.52 -10.16 -3.94
C LYS A 156 7.02 -10.43 -3.89
N GLU A 157 6.65 -11.58 -3.34
CA GLU A 157 5.27 -11.96 -3.01
C GLU A 157 5.06 -12.02 -1.49
N LEU A 158 3.85 -12.30 -1.03
CA LEU A 158 3.56 -12.47 0.41
C LEU A 158 4.30 -13.65 1.03
N SER A 159 4.61 -14.66 0.23
CA SER A 159 5.38 -15.83 0.65
C SER A 159 6.74 -15.87 -0.04
N PRO A 160 7.75 -16.52 0.55
CA PRO A 160 9.08 -16.65 -0.04
C PRO A 160 9.03 -17.35 -1.40
N ILE A 161 10.02 -17.02 -2.27
CA ILE A 161 10.13 -17.64 -3.60
C ILE A 161 11.53 -18.27 -3.72
N ASP A 162 11.58 -19.57 -4.00
CA ASP A 162 12.87 -20.27 -4.20
C ASP A 162 13.50 -19.90 -5.53
N GLU A 163 12.70 -19.88 -6.62
CA GLU A 163 13.15 -19.48 -7.95
C GLU A 163 12.15 -18.49 -8.58
N PHE A 164 12.58 -17.24 -8.72
CA PHE A 164 11.86 -16.21 -9.47
C PHE A 164 12.51 -16.00 -10.82
N THR A 165 11.70 -15.97 -11.88
CA THR A 165 12.14 -15.62 -13.24
C THR A 165 11.23 -14.52 -13.81
N CYS A 166 11.83 -13.44 -14.29
CA CYS A 166 11.16 -12.47 -15.14
C CYS A 166 11.91 -12.42 -16.49
N ARG A 167 11.18 -12.68 -17.56
CA ARG A 167 11.68 -12.65 -18.94
C ARG A 167 10.89 -11.63 -19.74
N ILE A 168 11.61 -10.81 -20.51
CA ILE A 168 11.03 -9.82 -21.40
C ILE A 168 11.55 -10.10 -22.80
N GLU A 169 10.65 -10.21 -23.77
CA GLU A 169 10.94 -10.50 -25.17
C GLU A 169 10.34 -9.44 -26.05
N VAL A 170 11.16 -8.84 -26.92
CA VAL A 170 10.73 -7.82 -27.89
C VAL A 170 11.43 -8.07 -29.23
N PRO A 171 10.85 -7.63 -30.36
CA PRO A 171 11.56 -7.63 -31.63
C PRO A 171 12.90 -6.90 -31.52
N GLU A 172 13.96 -7.40 -32.17
CA GLU A 172 15.31 -6.77 -32.16
C GLU A 172 15.29 -5.31 -32.62
N SER A 173 14.37 -4.95 -33.52
CA SER A 173 14.18 -3.58 -34.00
C SER A 173 13.56 -2.64 -32.98
N LYS A 174 12.96 -3.18 -31.88
CA LYS A 174 12.26 -2.38 -30.87
C LYS A 174 13.24 -1.97 -29.77
N MET A 175 13.23 -0.69 -29.41
CA MET A 175 13.97 -0.21 -28.26
C MET A 175 13.34 -0.80 -26.99
N LEU A 176 14.17 -1.22 -26.05
CA LEU A 176 13.75 -1.71 -24.74
C LEU A 176 14.65 -1.11 -23.66
N HIS A 177 14.06 -0.28 -22.84
CA HIS A 177 14.67 0.25 -21.63
C HIS A 177 14.29 -0.64 -20.44
N TYR A 178 15.21 -1.00 -19.56
CA TYR A 178 14.92 -1.89 -18.43
C TYR A 178 15.90 -1.69 -17.28
N GLU A 179 15.42 -1.97 -16.07
CA GLU A 179 16.20 -1.92 -14.83
C GLU A 179 15.58 -2.82 -13.76
N LEU A 180 16.41 -3.37 -12.88
CA LEU A 180 15.99 -3.94 -11.61
C LEU A 180 16.31 -2.95 -10.50
N LEU A 181 15.28 -2.35 -9.93
CA LEU A 181 15.39 -1.38 -8.84
C LEU A 181 15.46 -2.11 -7.49
N ASN A 182 16.17 -1.52 -6.53
CA ASN A 182 16.33 -2.01 -5.15
C ASN A 182 16.93 -3.42 -5.02
N ALA A 183 17.63 -3.89 -6.05
CA ALA A 183 18.43 -5.10 -6.03
C ALA A 183 19.56 -4.99 -7.06
N SER A 184 20.59 -5.86 -6.94
CA SER A 184 21.82 -5.76 -7.75
C SER A 184 22.00 -6.92 -8.75
N ALA A 185 20.97 -7.71 -9.00
CA ALA A 185 21.08 -8.81 -9.97
C ALA A 185 21.10 -8.30 -11.41
N ARG A 186 22.03 -8.79 -12.21
CA ARG A 186 22.12 -8.46 -13.65
C ARG A 186 21.28 -9.44 -14.46
N PRO A 187 20.56 -8.98 -15.50
CA PRO A 187 19.85 -9.88 -16.40
C PRO A 187 20.82 -10.63 -17.34
N ALA A 188 20.37 -11.76 -17.83
CA ALA A 188 20.95 -12.40 -19.00
C ALA A 188 20.25 -11.85 -20.25
N GLU A 189 21.04 -11.46 -21.27
CA GLU A 189 20.54 -10.99 -22.55
C GLU A 189 20.82 -12.04 -23.63
N ALA A 190 19.89 -12.20 -24.58
CA ALA A 190 20.07 -13.05 -25.71
C ALA A 190 19.27 -12.53 -26.91
N ASN A 191 19.81 -12.71 -28.11
CA ASN A 191 19.11 -12.47 -29.37
C ASN A 191 18.93 -13.81 -30.08
N LYS A 192 17.70 -14.12 -30.45
CA LYS A 192 17.37 -15.36 -31.13
C LYS A 192 16.11 -15.14 -31.98
N ASP A 193 16.16 -15.63 -33.23
CA ASP A 193 15.02 -15.64 -34.15
C ASP A 193 14.40 -14.25 -34.36
N GLY A 194 15.23 -13.19 -34.41
CA GLY A 194 14.78 -11.79 -34.54
C GLY A 194 14.17 -11.16 -33.31
N MET A 195 14.25 -11.86 -32.14
CA MET A 195 13.78 -11.39 -30.86
C MET A 195 14.96 -11.14 -29.91
N LYS A 196 14.97 -10.00 -29.25
CA LYS A 196 15.81 -9.71 -28.10
C LYS A 196 15.09 -10.17 -26.81
N SER A 197 15.80 -10.88 -25.95
CA SER A 197 15.29 -11.26 -24.63
C SER A 197 16.18 -10.79 -23.51
N VAL A 198 15.55 -10.33 -22.41
CA VAL A 198 16.21 -9.91 -21.17
C VAL A 198 15.60 -10.72 -20.03
N THR A 199 16.42 -11.44 -19.26
CA THR A 199 15.94 -12.40 -18.26
C THR A 199 16.64 -12.22 -16.92
N TRP A 200 15.89 -11.93 -15.88
CA TRP A 200 16.35 -12.01 -14.50
C TRP A 200 15.96 -13.36 -13.90
N LYS A 201 16.91 -13.97 -13.20
CA LYS A 201 16.71 -15.17 -12.38
C LYS A 201 17.20 -14.88 -10.97
N LEU A 202 16.29 -14.91 -10.01
CA LEU A 202 16.58 -14.64 -8.60
C LEU A 202 16.25 -15.88 -7.79
N LYS A 203 17.07 -16.17 -6.77
CA LYS A 203 16.87 -17.32 -5.89
C LYS A 203 16.70 -16.86 -4.45
N ASN A 204 15.94 -17.64 -3.68
CA ASN A 204 15.71 -17.40 -2.25
C ASN A 204 15.22 -15.96 -1.98
N VAL A 205 14.20 -15.54 -2.74
CA VAL A 205 13.62 -14.22 -2.60
C VAL A 205 12.78 -14.17 -1.31
N GLU A 206 13.16 -13.29 -0.41
CA GLU A 206 12.42 -13.07 0.84
C GLU A 206 11.01 -12.49 0.56
N PRO A 207 10.01 -12.81 1.39
CA PRO A 207 8.67 -12.30 1.23
C PRO A 207 8.63 -10.77 1.32
N ARG A 208 7.62 -10.18 0.70
CA ARG A 208 7.33 -8.76 0.93
C ARG A 208 6.72 -8.58 2.32
N PRO A 209 6.94 -7.41 2.95
CA PRO A 209 6.29 -7.10 4.22
C PRO A 209 4.77 -7.11 4.08
N TYR A 210 4.09 -7.63 5.07
CA TYR A 210 2.64 -7.54 5.17
C TYR A 210 2.25 -6.14 5.66
N SER A 211 1.35 -5.48 4.96
CA SER A 211 0.70 -4.25 5.43
C SER A 211 -0.79 -4.52 5.62
N TYR A 212 -1.32 -4.22 6.80
CA TYR A 212 -2.71 -4.50 7.13
C TYR A 212 -3.68 -3.66 6.28
N PRO A 213 -4.71 -4.30 5.65
CA PRO A 213 -5.65 -3.59 4.78
C PRO A 213 -6.65 -2.67 5.49
N SER A 214 -6.69 -2.67 6.81
CA SER A 214 -7.75 -2.00 7.59
C SER A 214 -7.68 -0.47 7.66
N LEU A 215 -6.61 0.14 7.17
CA LEU A 215 -6.47 1.59 7.10
C LEU A 215 -6.96 2.09 5.72
N ARG A 216 -8.27 2.03 5.48
CA ARG A 216 -8.89 2.55 4.26
C ARG A 216 -8.51 4.02 4.07
N GLY A 217 -7.92 4.36 2.92
CA GLY A 217 -7.55 5.72 2.51
C GLY A 217 -6.04 5.98 2.43
N SER A 218 -5.27 5.65 3.44
CA SER A 218 -3.79 5.76 3.40
C SER A 218 -3.10 4.48 2.93
N LEU A 219 -3.83 3.38 2.83
CA LEU A 219 -3.28 2.05 2.54
C LEU A 219 -2.83 1.84 1.12
N GLY A 220 -3.55 2.37 0.16
CA GLY A 220 -3.08 2.34 -1.22
C GLY A 220 -1.66 2.92 -1.29
N MET A 221 -1.44 4.02 -0.58
CA MET A 221 -0.16 4.74 -0.58
C MET A 221 0.91 4.03 0.25
N VAL A 222 0.59 3.47 1.44
CA VAL A 222 1.56 2.69 2.23
C VAL A 222 1.98 1.41 1.51
N GLN A 223 1.06 0.73 0.88
CA GLN A 223 1.37 -0.44 0.06
C GLN A 223 2.20 -0.07 -1.18
N GLN A 224 1.99 1.09 -1.75
CA GLN A 224 2.73 1.64 -2.87
C GLN A 224 4.14 2.08 -2.46
N VAL A 225 4.31 2.72 -1.30
CA VAL A 225 5.62 3.04 -0.73
C VAL A 225 6.39 1.75 -0.40
N ALA A 226 5.73 0.77 0.19
CA ALA A 226 6.33 -0.54 0.40
C ALA A 226 6.81 -1.16 -0.92
N SER A 227 6.02 -1.04 -1.98
CA SER A 227 6.40 -1.47 -3.33
C SER A 227 7.60 -0.67 -3.85
N GLY A 228 7.66 0.63 -3.56
CA GLY A 228 8.78 1.50 -3.92
C GLY A 228 10.12 1.13 -3.26
N MET A 229 10.08 0.51 -2.09
CA MET A 229 11.26 0.02 -1.37
C MET A 229 11.65 -1.42 -1.74
N MET A 230 10.76 -2.15 -2.43
CA MET A 230 10.98 -3.54 -2.79
C MET A 230 11.70 -3.67 -4.12
N PRO A 231 12.40 -4.79 -4.36
CA PRO A 231 12.89 -5.10 -5.69
C PRO A 231 11.76 -5.13 -6.71
N VAL A 232 11.91 -4.35 -7.78
CA VAL A 232 10.94 -4.28 -8.87
C VAL A 232 11.68 -4.21 -10.21
N ILE A 233 11.23 -4.98 -11.18
CA ILE A 233 11.71 -4.89 -12.56
C ILE A 233 10.83 -3.91 -13.30
N MET A 234 11.45 -2.83 -13.76
CA MET A 234 10.83 -1.82 -14.61
C MET A 234 11.34 -2.02 -16.04
N ALA A 235 10.44 -2.01 -17.02
CA ALA A 235 10.84 -2.00 -18.41
C ALA A 235 9.80 -1.30 -19.28
N SER A 236 10.26 -0.68 -20.36
CA SER A 236 9.41 0.06 -21.27
C SER A 236 9.95 0.03 -22.70
N THR A 237 9.05 -0.03 -23.67
CA THR A 237 9.35 0.15 -25.10
C THR A 237 9.00 1.54 -25.60
N TRP A 238 8.53 2.45 -24.75
CA TRP A 238 8.39 3.86 -25.07
C TRP A 238 9.74 4.46 -25.51
N ALA A 239 9.73 5.36 -26.49
CA ALA A 239 10.94 6.05 -26.91
C ALA A 239 11.55 6.87 -25.76
N SER A 240 10.68 7.46 -24.92
CA SER A 240 11.07 8.12 -23.68
C SER A 240 9.94 8.08 -22.65
N TYR A 241 10.26 8.31 -21.37
CA TYR A 241 9.24 8.47 -20.33
C TYR A 241 8.32 9.66 -20.61
N ALA A 242 8.88 10.74 -21.19
CA ALA A 242 8.09 11.90 -21.58
C ALA A 242 7.03 11.58 -22.63
N ASP A 243 7.31 10.68 -23.58
CA ASP A 243 6.33 10.25 -24.58
C ASP A 243 5.21 9.42 -23.95
N ALA A 244 5.53 8.57 -23.00
CA ALA A 244 4.52 7.84 -22.22
C ALA A 244 3.57 8.81 -21.50
N LEU A 245 4.12 9.80 -20.78
CA LEU A 245 3.33 10.81 -20.06
C LEU A 245 2.50 11.67 -21.02
N LYS A 246 3.06 12.05 -22.16
CA LYS A 246 2.34 12.81 -23.20
C LYS A 246 1.15 12.02 -23.74
N SER A 247 1.30 10.72 -23.97
CA SER A 247 0.22 9.83 -24.41
C SER A 247 -0.95 9.82 -23.41
N LEU A 248 -0.65 9.80 -22.12
CA LEU A 248 -1.66 9.88 -21.08
C LEU A 248 -2.28 11.30 -21.00
N ALA A 249 -1.44 12.34 -21.03
CA ALA A 249 -1.89 13.74 -20.92
C ALA A 249 -2.86 14.13 -22.03
N GLN A 250 -2.70 13.60 -23.24
CA GLN A 250 -3.60 13.84 -24.37
C GLN A 250 -5.03 13.34 -24.13
N GLN A 251 -5.25 12.47 -23.17
CA GLN A 251 -6.56 11.93 -22.82
C GLN A 251 -7.28 12.77 -21.73
N PHE A 252 -6.58 13.73 -21.13
CA PHE A 252 -7.18 14.65 -20.17
C PHE A 252 -7.98 15.72 -20.93
N THR A 253 -9.24 15.42 -21.20
CA THR A 253 -10.11 16.25 -22.03
C THR A 253 -11.44 16.53 -21.32
N PRO A 254 -12.04 17.73 -21.55
CA PRO A 254 -13.35 18.05 -21.02
C PRO A 254 -14.48 17.22 -21.67
N GLY A 255 -14.31 16.80 -22.93
CA GLY A 255 -15.40 16.21 -23.72
C GLY A 255 -16.44 17.25 -24.09
N ASP A 256 -17.71 16.96 -23.82
CA ASP A 256 -18.84 17.86 -24.10
C ASP A 256 -18.81 19.07 -23.16
N ARG A 257 -18.49 20.25 -23.73
CA ARG A 257 -18.35 21.50 -22.97
C ARG A 257 -19.66 21.98 -22.38
N THR A 258 -20.80 21.69 -23.01
CA THR A 258 -22.11 22.11 -22.49
C THR A 258 -22.43 21.45 -21.16
N VAL A 259 -22.01 20.19 -20.97
CA VAL A 259 -22.15 19.47 -19.71
C VAL A 259 -21.24 20.07 -18.62
N ILE A 260 -20.02 20.46 -18.99
CA ILE A 260 -19.08 21.10 -18.05
C ILE A 260 -19.64 22.46 -17.59
N GLU A 261 -20.14 23.28 -18.54
CA GLU A 261 -20.70 24.59 -18.23
C GLU A 261 -21.96 24.47 -17.37
N ALA A 262 -22.86 23.51 -17.66
CA ALA A 262 -24.02 23.24 -16.83
C ALA A 262 -23.64 22.89 -15.38
N GLN A 263 -22.72 21.96 -15.21
CA GLN A 263 -22.23 21.57 -13.88
C GLN A 263 -21.58 22.73 -13.15
N LEU A 264 -20.80 23.56 -13.85
CA LEU A 264 -20.16 24.74 -13.25
C LEU A 264 -21.19 25.77 -12.80
N ASN A 265 -22.27 25.95 -13.55
CA ASN A 265 -23.38 26.87 -13.18
C ASN A 265 -24.12 26.35 -11.94
N GLU A 266 -24.37 25.04 -11.81
CA GLU A 266 -24.92 24.44 -10.60
C GLU A 266 -24.01 24.69 -9.38
N LEU A 267 -22.71 24.53 -9.55
CA LEU A 267 -21.73 24.77 -8.48
C LEU A 267 -21.65 26.25 -8.07
N LYS A 268 -21.81 27.19 -9.03
CA LYS A 268 -21.91 28.63 -8.72
C LYS A 268 -23.16 28.93 -7.90
N GLN A 269 -24.31 28.34 -8.26
CA GLN A 269 -25.55 28.51 -7.49
C GLN A 269 -25.42 27.92 -6.08
N ALA A 270 -24.86 26.72 -5.94
CA ALA A 270 -24.60 26.11 -4.64
C ALA A 270 -23.67 26.98 -3.77
N ALA A 271 -22.60 27.52 -4.34
CA ALA A 271 -21.68 28.42 -3.64
C ALA A 271 -22.41 29.67 -3.11
N GLN A 272 -23.32 30.25 -3.90
CA GLN A 272 -24.12 31.41 -3.49
C GLN A 272 -25.09 31.05 -2.35
N GLN A 273 -25.76 29.90 -2.43
CA GLN A 273 -26.71 29.44 -1.42
C GLN A 273 -26.02 29.17 -0.09
N ASP A 274 -24.83 28.54 -0.14
CA ASP A 274 -24.06 28.18 1.06
C ASP A 274 -23.16 29.32 1.55
N SER A 275 -23.21 30.50 0.93
CA SER A 275 -22.34 31.63 1.26
C SER A 275 -20.85 31.28 1.23
N THR A 276 -20.45 30.43 0.29
CA THR A 276 -19.05 29.99 0.06
C THR A 276 -18.54 30.50 -1.29
N ASP A 277 -17.24 30.32 -1.54
CA ASP A 277 -16.68 30.61 -2.85
C ASP A 277 -16.81 29.40 -3.81
N LEU A 278 -16.68 29.65 -5.11
CA LEU A 278 -16.77 28.63 -6.15
C LEU A 278 -15.70 27.54 -6.00
N ARG A 279 -14.51 27.90 -5.50
CA ARG A 279 -13.43 26.93 -5.24
C ARG A 279 -13.86 25.90 -4.19
N THR A 280 -14.44 26.37 -3.10
CA THR A 280 -14.98 25.53 -2.02
C THR A 280 -16.10 24.63 -2.52
N ALA A 281 -17.00 25.15 -3.37
CA ALA A 281 -18.07 24.35 -3.96
C ALA A 281 -17.52 23.25 -4.89
N ILE A 282 -16.53 23.54 -5.73
CA ILE A 282 -15.84 22.54 -6.57
C ILE A 282 -15.17 21.49 -5.68
N ALA A 283 -14.41 21.92 -4.68
CA ALA A 283 -13.71 21.01 -3.78
C ALA A 283 -14.69 20.08 -3.03
N THR A 284 -15.82 20.60 -2.57
CA THR A 284 -16.88 19.82 -1.90
C THR A 284 -17.50 18.79 -2.85
N TYR A 285 -17.82 19.20 -4.08
CA TYR A 285 -18.35 18.30 -5.10
C TYR A 285 -17.35 17.19 -5.45
N MET A 286 -16.09 17.52 -5.70
CA MET A 286 -15.06 16.56 -6.02
C MET A 286 -14.77 15.62 -4.85
N ASN A 287 -14.70 16.15 -3.62
CA ASN A 287 -14.52 15.31 -2.42
C ASN A 287 -15.65 14.29 -2.28
N ARG A 288 -16.89 14.68 -2.54
CA ARG A 288 -18.02 13.75 -2.57
C ARG A 288 -17.81 12.66 -3.62
N LEU A 289 -17.39 13.00 -4.84
CA LEU A 289 -17.12 12.02 -5.89
C LEU A 289 -15.95 11.10 -5.53
N TYR A 290 -14.85 11.62 -5.04
CA TYR A 290 -13.69 10.79 -4.59
C TYR A 290 -14.07 9.82 -3.47
N THR A 291 -14.97 10.22 -2.57
CA THR A 291 -15.39 9.39 -1.43
C THR A 291 -16.51 8.43 -1.78
N SER A 292 -17.44 8.82 -2.66
CA SER A 292 -18.62 8.02 -3.04
C SER A 292 -18.36 7.09 -4.23
N SER A 293 -17.40 7.43 -5.10
CA SER A 293 -17.07 6.57 -6.25
C SER A 293 -16.55 5.23 -5.77
N GLN A 294 -17.25 4.18 -6.15
CA GLN A 294 -16.86 2.81 -5.86
C GLN A 294 -16.12 2.16 -7.05
N CYS A 295 -15.85 2.90 -8.10
CA CYS A 295 -15.00 2.45 -9.21
C CYS A 295 -13.55 2.37 -8.73
N LYS A 296 -13.02 1.16 -8.64
CA LYS A 296 -11.64 0.88 -8.22
C LYS A 296 -10.78 0.33 -9.35
N VAL A 297 -11.30 0.39 -10.58
CA VAL A 297 -10.57 -0.03 -11.77
C VAL A 297 -9.31 0.81 -11.90
N SER A 298 -8.17 0.13 -11.97
CA SER A 298 -6.86 0.77 -12.12
C SER A 298 -6.67 1.30 -13.54
N LEU A 299 -5.72 2.22 -13.71
CA LEU A 299 -5.35 2.74 -15.02
C LEU A 299 -4.90 1.63 -15.97
N GLN A 300 -4.19 0.62 -15.46
CA GLN A 300 -3.75 -0.53 -16.24
C GLN A 300 -4.92 -1.43 -16.68
N GLU A 301 -5.86 -1.76 -15.78
CA GLU A 301 -7.06 -2.54 -16.12
C GLU A 301 -7.95 -1.80 -17.12
N ALA A 302 -7.97 -0.47 -17.09
CA ALA A 302 -8.63 0.36 -18.09
C ALA A 302 -7.87 0.41 -19.45
N GLY A 303 -6.73 -0.27 -19.58
CA GLY A 303 -5.88 -0.24 -20.78
C GLY A 303 -5.24 1.14 -21.01
N TYR A 304 -4.95 1.87 -19.94
CA TYR A 304 -4.44 3.25 -19.97
C TYR A 304 -5.35 4.22 -20.74
N ARG A 305 -6.67 3.99 -20.69
CA ARG A 305 -7.68 4.79 -21.37
C ARG A 305 -8.56 5.52 -20.36
N LEU A 306 -8.88 6.77 -20.66
CA LEU A 306 -9.72 7.63 -19.84
C LEU A 306 -10.98 8.06 -20.60
N ARG A 307 -12.10 8.05 -19.91
CA ARG A 307 -13.30 8.76 -20.38
C ARG A 307 -13.13 10.27 -20.18
N PRO A 308 -13.68 11.12 -21.06
CA PRO A 308 -13.65 12.57 -20.87
C PRO A 308 -14.44 13.00 -19.63
N ALA A 309 -14.13 14.18 -19.09
CA ALA A 309 -14.72 14.70 -17.86
C ALA A 309 -16.27 14.77 -17.91
N SER A 310 -16.84 15.12 -19.06
CA SER A 310 -18.29 15.16 -19.25
C SER A 310 -18.99 13.82 -19.02
N GLU A 311 -18.34 12.69 -19.36
CA GLU A 311 -18.88 11.35 -19.11
C GLU A 311 -18.85 10.99 -17.61
N VAL A 312 -17.85 11.49 -16.89
CA VAL A 312 -17.77 11.32 -15.43
C VAL A 312 -18.91 12.07 -14.74
N ILE A 313 -19.24 13.30 -15.19
CA ILE A 313 -20.39 14.05 -14.69
C ILE A 313 -21.68 13.26 -14.94
N ARG A 314 -21.92 12.80 -16.19
CA ARG A 314 -23.14 12.08 -16.56
C ARG A 314 -23.34 10.80 -15.76
N SER A 315 -22.25 10.11 -15.42
CA SER A 315 -22.29 8.83 -14.72
C SER A 315 -22.16 8.94 -13.20
N ALA A 316 -21.71 10.08 -12.68
CA ALA A 316 -21.42 10.34 -11.27
C ALA A 316 -20.38 9.39 -10.64
N TYR A 317 -19.55 8.75 -11.44
CA TYR A 317 -18.41 7.92 -11.00
C TYR A 317 -17.30 7.95 -12.06
N GLY A 318 -16.09 7.61 -11.64
CA GLY A 318 -14.94 7.44 -12.52
C GLY A 318 -13.81 6.68 -11.84
N THR A 319 -12.85 6.23 -12.64
CA THR A 319 -11.55 5.82 -12.13
C THR A 319 -10.85 7.01 -11.50
N LEU A 320 -9.81 6.78 -10.69
CA LEU A 320 -9.05 7.89 -10.10
C LEU A 320 -8.54 8.87 -11.16
N ALA A 321 -8.01 8.37 -12.28
CA ALA A 321 -7.52 9.21 -13.37
C ALA A 321 -8.63 10.06 -14.02
N GLU A 322 -9.80 9.49 -14.19
CA GLU A 322 -10.98 10.21 -14.72
C GLU A 322 -11.51 11.26 -13.76
N LEU A 323 -11.52 10.96 -12.45
CA LEU A 323 -11.89 11.94 -11.42
C LEU A 323 -10.90 13.11 -11.38
N VAL A 324 -9.61 12.83 -11.50
CA VAL A 324 -8.58 13.89 -11.59
C VAL A 324 -8.76 14.72 -12.85
N ASN A 325 -9.10 14.11 -14.01
CA ASN A 325 -9.42 14.85 -15.22
C ASN A 325 -10.62 15.79 -15.01
N LEU A 326 -11.69 15.31 -14.37
CA LEU A 326 -12.86 16.13 -14.07
C LEU A 326 -12.51 17.29 -13.13
N ASP A 327 -11.75 17.02 -12.06
CA ASP A 327 -11.33 18.02 -11.08
C ASP A 327 -10.55 19.17 -11.75
N VAL A 328 -9.52 18.82 -12.52
CA VAL A 328 -8.72 19.77 -13.29
C VAL A 328 -9.60 20.55 -14.27
N THR A 329 -10.50 19.86 -14.98
CA THR A 329 -11.40 20.47 -15.97
C THR A 329 -12.33 21.51 -15.32
N LEU A 330 -12.95 21.19 -14.18
CA LEU A 330 -13.83 22.12 -13.47
C LEU A 330 -13.07 23.34 -12.94
N GLN A 331 -11.90 23.14 -12.37
CA GLN A 331 -11.06 24.23 -11.87
C GLN A 331 -10.63 25.15 -13.02
N GLN A 332 -10.17 24.61 -14.14
CA GLN A 332 -9.78 25.39 -15.32
C GLN A 332 -10.97 26.15 -15.93
N ALA A 333 -12.13 25.51 -16.03
CA ALA A 333 -13.37 26.15 -16.51
C ALA A 333 -13.86 27.29 -15.58
N ALA A 334 -13.51 27.22 -14.29
CA ALA A 334 -13.74 28.28 -13.31
C ALA A 334 -12.66 29.39 -13.35
N GLY A 335 -11.71 29.35 -14.28
CA GLY A 335 -10.62 30.32 -14.40
C GLY A 335 -9.48 30.11 -13.40
N MET A 336 -9.42 28.97 -12.74
CA MET A 336 -8.34 28.63 -11.81
C MET A 336 -7.22 27.92 -12.57
N LYS A 337 -5.98 28.11 -12.10
CA LYS A 337 -4.86 27.30 -12.60
C LYS A 337 -4.87 25.95 -11.87
N ALA A 338 -5.07 24.90 -12.61
CA ALA A 338 -5.03 23.53 -12.13
C ALA A 338 -4.39 22.64 -13.19
N GLU A 339 -3.66 21.64 -12.75
CA GLU A 339 -2.96 20.67 -13.59
C GLU A 339 -3.12 19.27 -13.01
N ALA A 340 -3.13 18.27 -13.88
CA ALA A 340 -3.02 16.89 -13.45
C ALA A 340 -1.54 16.55 -13.20
N ALA A 341 -1.28 15.86 -12.10
CA ALA A 341 0.03 15.33 -11.80
C ALA A 341 -0.04 13.85 -11.53
N ILE A 342 1.04 13.15 -11.86
CA ILE A 342 1.22 11.74 -11.53
C ILE A 342 2.16 11.59 -10.34
N CYS A 343 1.92 10.54 -9.58
CA CYS A 343 2.87 10.03 -8.61
C CYS A 343 3.44 8.72 -9.15
N ALA A 344 4.74 8.67 -9.34
CA ALA A 344 5.44 7.49 -9.85
C ALA A 344 6.37 6.90 -8.79
N LEU A 345 6.56 5.59 -8.84
CA LEU A 345 7.59 4.92 -8.04
C LEU A 345 8.97 5.35 -8.53
N HIS A 346 9.81 5.76 -7.60
CA HIS A 346 11.20 6.17 -7.78
C HIS A 346 11.42 7.50 -8.50
N PRO A 347 12.29 8.34 -7.91
CA PRO A 347 12.66 9.64 -8.45
C PRO A 347 13.69 9.47 -9.56
N SER A 348 13.33 8.99 -10.72
CA SER A 348 14.24 8.89 -11.85
C SER A 348 13.50 9.26 -13.13
N GLU A 349 14.13 10.09 -13.94
CA GLU A 349 13.71 10.46 -15.28
C GLU A 349 14.14 9.43 -16.32
N ALA A 350 14.49 8.21 -15.87
CA ALA A 350 15.02 7.18 -16.74
C ALA A 350 13.94 6.62 -17.68
N ASP A 351 14.29 6.42 -18.93
CA ASP A 351 13.40 5.96 -20.00
C ASP A 351 12.94 4.49 -19.84
N ASN A 352 13.43 3.80 -18.81
CA ASN A 352 12.92 2.47 -18.45
C ASN A 352 11.54 2.51 -17.76
N ARG A 353 10.94 3.68 -17.64
CA ARG A 353 9.63 3.90 -17.07
C ARG A 353 8.62 4.25 -18.14
N GLY A 354 7.44 3.73 -17.95
CA GLY A 354 6.29 4.05 -18.74
C GLY A 354 5.06 4.24 -17.84
N LEU A 355 3.88 4.07 -18.40
CA LEU A 355 2.61 4.26 -17.68
C LEU A 355 2.43 3.26 -16.53
N ALA A 356 3.03 2.07 -16.60
CA ALA A 356 2.98 1.07 -15.54
C ALA A 356 3.70 1.51 -14.24
N SER A 357 4.56 2.54 -14.32
CA SER A 357 5.21 3.12 -13.15
C SER A 357 4.31 4.07 -12.35
N ILE A 358 3.17 4.47 -12.90
CA ILE A 358 2.24 5.41 -12.27
C ILE A 358 1.52 4.73 -11.12
N VAL A 359 1.65 5.30 -9.95
CA VAL A 359 1.08 4.81 -8.70
C VAL A 359 -0.24 5.49 -8.38
N SER A 360 -0.33 6.78 -8.65
CA SER A 360 -1.50 7.60 -8.35
C SER A 360 -1.53 8.83 -9.25
N LEU A 361 -2.67 9.49 -9.30
CA LEU A 361 -2.85 10.78 -9.96
C LEU A 361 -3.49 11.75 -8.97
N ILE A 362 -3.16 13.03 -9.14
CA ILE A 362 -3.68 14.12 -8.31
C ILE A 362 -4.00 15.34 -9.17
N ALA A 363 -4.98 16.13 -8.74
CA ALA A 363 -5.20 17.47 -9.25
C ALA A 363 -4.38 18.46 -8.40
N GLN A 364 -3.52 19.24 -9.02
CA GLN A 364 -2.75 20.31 -8.38
C GLN A 364 -3.30 21.67 -8.77
N SER A 365 -3.50 22.57 -7.81
CA SER A 365 -3.85 23.96 -8.07
C SER A 365 -2.82 24.90 -7.42
N GLU A 366 -2.61 26.07 -8.04
CA GLU A 366 -1.54 27.05 -7.68
C GLU A 366 -1.58 27.53 -6.22
N ASN A 367 -2.74 27.44 -5.55
CA ASN A 367 -2.94 27.91 -4.18
C ASN A 367 -3.32 26.76 -3.21
N ALA A 368 -3.24 25.52 -3.65
CA ALA A 368 -3.26 24.43 -2.69
C ALA A 368 -1.96 24.57 -1.86
N PRO A 369 -2.03 24.59 -0.52
CA PRO A 369 -0.80 24.45 0.24
C PRO A 369 -0.12 23.21 -0.30
N GLN A 370 1.19 23.26 -0.55
CA GLN A 370 2.04 22.12 -0.93
C GLN A 370 2.14 21.10 0.23
N LYS A 371 1.07 20.91 0.93
CA LYS A 371 0.84 19.73 1.75
C LYS A 371 0.64 18.64 0.74
N GLY A 372 1.61 17.76 0.67
CA GLY A 372 1.61 16.61 -0.20
C GLY A 372 0.21 16.06 -0.29
N ALA A 373 -0.28 15.83 -1.50
CA ALA A 373 -1.68 15.60 -1.76
C ALA A 373 -2.25 14.77 -0.63
N ALA A 374 -2.95 15.45 0.25
CA ALA A 374 -3.70 14.80 1.29
C ALA A 374 -4.71 13.94 0.54
N VAL A 375 -4.37 12.68 0.35
CA VAL A 375 -5.41 11.67 0.42
C VAL A 375 -6.01 11.96 1.79
N GLN A 376 -7.18 12.58 1.82
CA GLN A 376 -7.85 12.99 3.03
C GLN A 376 -8.12 11.78 3.90
N GLY A 377 -7.13 11.46 4.69
CA GLY A 377 -7.20 10.63 5.85
C GLY A 377 -6.49 11.45 6.90
N THR A 378 -7.22 11.89 7.87
CA THR A 378 -6.76 12.57 9.06
C THR A 378 -5.42 12.03 9.54
N GLY A 379 -4.34 12.74 9.25
CA GLY A 379 -3.00 12.38 9.62
C GLY A 379 -2.05 12.63 8.47
N GLU A 380 -1.12 13.49 8.67
CA GLU A 380 -0.05 13.83 7.74
C GLU A 380 0.85 12.63 7.49
N SER A 381 0.38 11.65 6.71
CA SER A 381 1.24 10.60 6.21
C SER A 381 2.00 11.13 5.01
N ARG A 382 3.24 11.41 5.19
CA ARG A 382 4.14 11.89 4.18
C ARG A 382 4.81 10.70 3.53
N LEU A 383 4.57 10.56 2.25
CA LEU A 383 5.25 9.61 1.39
C LEU A 383 6.57 10.21 0.96
N GLN A 384 7.58 9.72 1.54
CA GLN A 384 8.90 10.24 1.49
C GLN A 384 9.67 9.68 0.35
N ASP A 385 10.67 10.40 -0.09
CA ASP A 385 11.85 10.03 -0.89
C ASP A 385 11.69 8.95 -1.99
N TYR A 386 10.53 8.27 -2.02
CA TYR A 386 10.24 7.15 -2.92
C TYR A 386 9.26 7.48 -4.03
N MET A 387 8.64 8.67 -4.00
CA MET A 387 7.71 9.09 -5.04
C MET A 387 8.14 10.39 -5.68
N THR A 388 8.13 10.41 -6.99
CA THR A 388 8.24 11.64 -7.76
C THR A 388 6.84 12.05 -8.18
N VAL A 389 6.46 13.30 -7.90
CA VAL A 389 5.27 13.91 -8.49
C VAL A 389 5.70 14.66 -9.73
N THR A 390 5.11 14.31 -10.84
CA THR A 390 5.37 14.95 -12.14
C THR A 390 4.04 15.47 -12.66
N THR A 391 3.97 16.75 -12.99
CA THR A 391 2.84 17.25 -13.77
C THR A 391 2.88 16.60 -15.15
N LEU A 392 1.73 16.27 -15.71
CA LEU A 392 1.67 15.63 -17.03
C LEU A 392 2.21 16.49 -18.17
N GLN A 393 2.60 17.74 -17.87
CA GLN A 393 3.14 18.70 -18.83
C GLN A 393 4.42 19.42 -18.35
N ALA A 394 4.89 19.15 -17.12
CA ALA A 394 5.97 19.93 -16.51
C ALA A 394 6.99 19.07 -15.74
N GLN A 395 7.93 19.73 -15.09
CA GLN A 395 9.06 19.11 -14.42
C GLN A 395 8.69 18.31 -13.17
N PRO A 396 9.45 17.26 -12.84
CA PRO A 396 9.21 16.43 -11.67
C PRO A 396 9.37 17.19 -10.36
N LEU A 397 8.41 17.01 -9.46
CA LEU A 397 8.45 17.50 -8.09
C LEU A 397 8.84 16.35 -7.16
N LYS A 398 9.85 16.54 -6.32
CA LYS A 398 10.20 15.60 -5.26
C LYS A 398 9.29 15.82 -4.05
N LEU A 399 8.61 14.79 -3.62
CA LEU A 399 7.90 14.79 -2.33
C LEU A 399 8.87 14.35 -1.24
N ALA A 400 9.10 15.22 -0.26
CA ALA A 400 9.89 14.88 0.92
C ALA A 400 9.03 14.16 1.96
N VAL A 401 9.60 13.19 2.66
CA VAL A 401 8.98 12.44 3.75
C VAL A 401 9.45 12.95 5.09
N ASN A 402 8.58 13.01 6.04
CA ASN A 402 8.94 13.31 7.42
C ASN A 402 8.47 12.20 8.37
N THR A 403 9.27 11.95 9.40
CA THR A 403 8.82 11.25 10.61
C THR A 403 7.66 12.03 11.22
N ALA A 404 6.60 11.35 11.68
CA ALA A 404 5.57 12.01 12.47
C ALA A 404 6.20 12.46 13.79
N GLN A 405 6.57 13.72 13.84
CA GLN A 405 7.01 14.39 15.07
C GLN A 405 5.84 15.19 15.60
N ASP A 406 5.42 14.90 16.81
CA ASP A 406 4.35 15.62 17.46
C ASP A 406 4.75 15.89 18.92
N THR A 407 4.88 17.17 19.26
CA THR A 407 5.07 17.62 20.64
C THR A 407 3.82 18.39 21.03
N GLN A 408 2.98 17.74 21.84
CA GLN A 408 1.72 18.33 22.31
C GLN A 408 1.88 18.77 23.75
N LYS A 409 1.37 19.98 24.05
CA LYS A 409 1.20 20.46 25.42
C LYS A 409 -0.28 20.74 25.63
N ASP A 410 -0.85 20.07 26.59
CA ASP A 410 -2.27 20.16 26.94
C ASP A 410 -2.46 20.51 28.43
N VAL A 411 -3.55 21.22 28.70
CA VAL A 411 -4.07 21.39 30.05
C VAL A 411 -5.37 20.61 30.16
N LEU A 412 -5.47 19.74 31.17
CA LEU A 412 -6.65 18.94 31.43
C LEU A 412 -7.33 19.47 32.71
N GLU A 413 -8.52 19.99 32.52
CA GLU A 413 -9.44 20.31 33.65
C GLU A 413 -10.32 19.08 33.88
N ILE A 414 -10.43 18.67 35.15
CA ILE A 414 -11.17 17.47 35.54
C ILE A 414 -12.68 17.76 35.48
N ASN A 415 -13.40 16.94 34.74
CA ASN A 415 -14.85 17.01 34.56
C ASN A 415 -15.47 15.61 34.43
N ALA A 416 -16.77 15.52 34.22
CA ALA A 416 -17.49 14.26 34.10
C ALA A 416 -17.10 13.42 32.87
N ASP A 417 -16.59 14.05 31.82
CA ASP A 417 -16.23 13.35 30.57
C ASP A 417 -14.87 12.64 30.67
N ASN A 418 -13.99 13.14 31.55
CA ASN A 418 -12.63 12.61 31.70
C ASN A 418 -12.36 11.99 33.07
N SER A 419 -13.35 11.91 33.94
CA SER A 419 -13.19 11.34 35.28
C SER A 419 -14.37 10.47 35.73
N GLN A 420 -14.05 9.47 36.53
CA GLN A 420 -15.02 8.55 37.11
C GLN A 420 -14.76 8.45 38.63
N THR A 421 -15.78 8.67 39.43
CA THR A 421 -15.71 8.47 40.88
C THR A 421 -16.04 7.02 41.22
N LEU A 422 -15.18 6.37 42.01
CA LEU A 422 -15.36 5.02 42.53
C LEU A 422 -16.20 5.02 43.79
N PRO A 423 -16.81 3.86 44.19
CA PRO A 423 -17.69 3.79 45.37
C PRO A 423 -17.04 4.22 46.70
N ASP A 424 -15.71 4.12 46.80
CA ASP A 424 -14.90 4.52 47.97
C ASP A 424 -14.47 5.99 47.96
N GLY A 425 -14.97 6.77 47.00
CA GLY A 425 -14.68 8.18 46.84
C GLY A 425 -13.39 8.50 46.10
N TRP A 426 -12.64 7.50 45.63
CA TRP A 426 -11.50 7.73 44.73
C TRP A 426 -12.00 8.17 43.36
N GLN A 427 -11.21 9.00 42.68
CA GLN A 427 -11.52 9.47 41.34
C GLN A 427 -10.44 9.04 40.36
N VAL A 428 -10.85 8.39 39.29
CA VAL A 428 -9.96 8.01 38.16
C VAL A 428 -10.08 9.08 37.10
N VAL A 429 -9.00 9.77 36.79
CA VAL A 429 -8.90 10.77 35.70
C VAL A 429 -8.20 10.14 34.51
N THR A 430 -8.84 10.19 33.34
CA THR A 430 -8.30 9.61 32.09
C THR A 430 -7.74 10.70 31.20
N LEU A 431 -6.49 10.52 30.75
CA LEU A 431 -5.82 11.41 29.82
C LEU A 431 -6.31 11.15 28.39
N LYS A 432 -6.35 12.20 27.57
CA LYS A 432 -6.73 12.09 26.16
C LYS A 432 -5.77 11.15 25.41
N PRO A 433 -6.29 10.35 24.45
CA PRO A 433 -5.45 9.58 23.55
C PRO A 433 -4.54 10.49 22.71
N VAL A 434 -3.34 10.00 22.39
CA VAL A 434 -2.42 10.70 21.50
C VAL A 434 -2.71 10.26 20.06
N SER A 435 -3.33 11.11 19.28
CA SER A 435 -3.88 10.79 17.94
C SER A 435 -2.83 10.25 16.97
N ALA A 436 -1.62 10.80 17.00
CA ALA A 436 -0.51 10.35 16.13
C ALA A 436 -0.12 8.88 16.32
N THR A 437 -0.47 8.25 17.46
CA THR A 437 -0.14 6.85 17.76
C THR A 437 -1.26 5.87 17.42
N LEU A 438 -2.48 6.35 17.19
CA LEU A 438 -3.65 5.49 16.91
C LEU A 438 -3.46 4.56 15.71
N PRO A 439 -2.86 4.99 14.58
CA PRO A 439 -2.61 4.09 13.44
C PRO A 439 -1.75 2.87 13.81
N LEU A 440 -0.83 2.99 14.77
CA LEU A 440 0.03 1.89 15.20
C LEU A 440 -0.73 0.78 15.94
N TYR A 441 -1.89 1.07 16.50
CA TYR A 441 -2.68 0.10 17.28
C TYR A 441 -3.14 -1.08 16.42
N THR A 442 -3.47 -0.84 15.16
CA THR A 442 -3.84 -1.90 14.21
C THR A 442 -2.67 -2.85 13.96
N TYR A 443 -1.45 -2.31 13.84
CA TYR A 443 -0.24 -3.10 13.62
C TYR A 443 0.16 -3.91 14.87
N ALA A 444 -0.23 -3.45 16.05
CA ALA A 444 0.03 -4.13 17.32
C ALA A 444 -1.14 -5.02 17.80
N ALA A 445 -2.12 -5.33 16.94
CA ALA A 445 -3.28 -6.15 17.32
C ALA A 445 -2.94 -7.64 17.48
N ASN A 446 -1.99 -8.15 16.69
CA ASN A 446 -1.62 -9.56 16.72
C ASN A 446 -0.44 -9.82 17.65
N THR A 447 -0.50 -10.89 18.43
CA THR A 447 0.60 -11.31 19.33
C THR A 447 1.70 -12.08 18.60
N ARG A 448 1.39 -12.63 17.42
CA ARG A 448 2.33 -13.41 16.61
C ARG A 448 2.19 -13.03 15.14
N ILE A 449 3.33 -12.78 14.52
CA ILE A 449 3.43 -12.61 13.07
C ILE A 449 4.48 -13.57 12.53
N ARG A 450 4.32 -13.95 11.27
CA ARG A 450 5.24 -14.83 10.55
C ARG A 450 6.00 -14.12 9.45
N GLU A 451 5.41 -13.04 8.93
CA GLU A 451 5.95 -12.24 7.83
C GLU A 451 6.45 -10.88 8.33
N ASN A 452 7.30 -10.24 7.56
CA ASN A 452 7.71 -8.87 7.84
C ASN A 452 6.52 -7.92 7.77
N ILE A 453 6.47 -6.93 8.67
CA ILE A 453 5.48 -5.85 8.65
C ILE A 453 6.16 -4.55 8.29
N LEU A 454 5.56 -3.78 7.39
CA LEU A 454 5.94 -2.40 7.13
C LEU A 454 4.96 -1.47 7.83
N LEU A 455 5.47 -0.66 8.78
CA LEU A 455 4.70 0.41 9.40
C LEU A 455 4.51 1.57 8.41
N PRO A 456 3.41 2.33 8.51
CA PRO A 456 3.17 3.47 7.62
C PRO A 456 4.25 4.54 7.73
N GLN A 457 4.83 4.70 8.92
CA GLN A 457 5.86 5.69 9.23
C GLN A 457 6.59 5.33 10.52
N THR A 458 7.76 5.92 10.73
CA THR A 458 8.35 6.02 12.07
C THR A 458 7.59 7.06 12.89
N VAL A 459 7.66 6.98 14.22
CA VAL A 459 6.91 7.88 15.11
C VAL A 459 7.84 8.39 16.20
N GLU A 460 7.80 9.69 16.44
CA GLU A 460 8.41 10.32 17.59
C GLU A 460 7.41 11.31 18.17
N VAL A 461 6.82 10.96 19.27
CA VAL A 461 5.72 11.71 19.89
C VAL A 461 6.03 11.97 21.37
N THR A 462 5.82 13.19 21.80
CA THR A 462 5.84 13.58 23.21
C THR A 462 4.59 14.40 23.54
N CYS A 463 3.83 13.95 24.52
CA CYS A 463 2.65 14.64 25.01
C CYS A 463 2.84 15.00 26.48
N GLU A 464 2.82 16.30 26.78
CA GLU A 464 2.89 16.84 28.11
C GLU A 464 1.51 17.38 28.51
N THR A 465 0.87 16.77 29.50
CA THR A 465 -0.45 17.14 29.97
C THR A 465 -0.38 17.64 31.42
N LEU A 466 -0.69 18.91 31.65
CA LEU A 466 -0.90 19.43 32.99
C LEU A 466 -2.33 19.11 33.42
N VAL A 467 -2.48 18.19 34.37
CA VAL A 467 -3.76 17.88 35.01
C VAL A 467 -3.93 18.80 36.21
N LYS A 468 -4.85 19.78 36.10
CA LYS A 468 -5.15 20.68 37.20
C LYS A 468 -5.88 19.93 38.30
N LEU A 469 -5.33 19.94 39.48
CA LEU A 469 -5.97 19.32 40.67
C LEU A 469 -6.88 20.30 41.36
N PRO A 470 -8.09 19.86 41.78
CA PRO A 470 -8.93 20.66 42.67
C PRO A 470 -8.20 20.97 43.98
N GLU A 471 -8.50 22.12 44.57
CA GLU A 471 -7.88 22.54 45.82
C GLU A 471 -8.09 21.50 46.94
N GLY A 472 -7.02 21.20 47.66
CA GLY A 472 -7.04 20.18 48.72
C GLY A 472 -7.00 18.73 48.25
N THR A 473 -6.99 18.48 46.94
CA THR A 473 -6.96 17.12 46.38
C THR A 473 -5.53 16.59 46.31
N ASN A 474 -5.34 15.35 46.77
CA ASN A 474 -4.09 14.60 46.59
C ASN A 474 -4.26 13.53 45.54
N TRP A 475 -3.17 13.09 44.93
CA TRP A 475 -3.16 11.99 43.97
C TRP A 475 -2.28 10.83 44.45
N SER A 476 -2.55 9.63 43.90
CA SER A 476 -1.69 8.47 44.15
C SER A 476 -0.45 8.59 43.27
N GLN A 477 0.70 8.87 43.88
CA GLN A 477 1.97 9.01 43.15
C GLN A 477 2.27 7.77 42.34
N LYS A 478 2.72 7.98 41.11
CA LYS A 478 3.22 6.96 40.20
C LYS A 478 4.72 7.09 39.99
N THR A 479 5.36 5.98 39.79
CA THR A 479 6.79 5.94 39.46
C THR A 479 6.97 6.16 37.95
N ASP A 480 7.97 6.93 37.58
CA ASP A 480 8.39 7.08 36.20
C ASP A 480 8.73 5.72 35.59
N LYS A 481 8.34 5.51 34.36
CA LYS A 481 8.49 4.24 33.66
C LYS A 481 9.13 4.46 32.30
N THR A 482 10.09 3.62 31.97
CA THR A 482 10.74 3.64 30.66
C THR A 482 10.97 2.22 30.19
N LEU A 483 10.56 1.92 28.96
CA LEU A 483 10.86 0.67 28.27
C LEU A 483 11.60 1.01 26.96
N THR A 484 12.83 0.48 26.81
CA THR A 484 13.64 0.65 25.61
C THR A 484 13.78 -0.71 24.90
N ARG A 485 13.63 -0.70 23.59
CA ARG A 485 13.83 -1.84 22.69
C ARG A 485 14.63 -1.39 21.45
N PRO A 486 15.23 -2.31 20.69
CA PRO A 486 15.98 -1.96 19.49
C PRO A 486 15.20 -1.13 18.46
N CYS A 487 13.87 -1.30 18.38
CA CYS A 487 13.00 -0.57 17.46
C CYS A 487 12.41 0.72 18.04
N GLY A 488 12.73 1.11 19.28
CA GLY A 488 12.19 2.34 19.86
C GLY A 488 12.19 2.40 21.39
N LYS A 489 11.42 3.34 21.91
CA LYS A 489 11.33 3.62 23.35
C LYS A 489 9.94 4.15 23.71
N VAL A 490 9.45 3.77 24.87
CA VAL A 490 8.28 4.38 25.50
C VAL A 490 8.66 4.87 26.91
N SER A 491 8.14 6.03 27.30
CA SER A 491 8.36 6.56 28.64
C SER A 491 7.16 7.35 29.16
N PHE A 492 6.98 7.26 30.48
CA PHE A 492 6.00 8.01 31.25
C PHE A 492 6.69 8.65 32.44
N SER A 493 6.42 9.93 32.68
CA SER A 493 6.89 10.62 33.88
C SER A 493 5.80 11.48 34.48
N TYR A 494 5.84 11.65 35.80
CA TYR A 494 4.82 12.28 36.59
C TYR A 494 5.46 13.29 37.55
N LYS A 495 5.20 14.57 37.36
CA LYS A 495 5.77 15.65 38.19
C LYS A 495 4.69 16.46 38.86
N GLN A 496 4.70 16.49 40.19
CA GLN A 496 3.86 17.39 40.98
C GLN A 496 4.38 18.83 40.83
N GLY A 497 3.50 19.75 40.49
CA GLY A 497 3.73 21.19 40.43
C GLY A 497 2.74 21.96 41.33
N ALA A 498 2.80 23.28 41.31
CA ALA A 498 1.93 24.14 42.10
C ALA A 498 0.45 24.05 41.64
N GLU A 499 0.19 23.89 40.35
CA GLU A 499 -1.15 23.90 39.77
C GLU A 499 -1.74 22.49 39.59
N GLY A 500 -0.93 21.43 39.76
CA GLY A 500 -1.39 20.07 39.56
C GLY A 500 -0.25 19.11 39.20
N VAL A 501 -0.57 18.08 38.44
CA VAL A 501 0.37 17.04 38.03
C VAL A 501 0.63 17.14 36.54
N THR A 502 1.89 17.31 36.15
CA THR A 502 2.34 17.23 34.77
C THR A 502 2.67 15.77 34.44
N VAL A 503 1.95 15.21 33.47
CA VAL A 503 2.19 13.86 32.93
C VAL A 503 2.83 13.99 31.56
N THR A 504 4.05 13.49 31.42
CA THR A 504 4.75 13.42 30.13
C THR A 504 4.75 12.00 29.63
N ARG A 505 4.20 11.80 28.43
CA ARG A 505 4.11 10.50 27.73
C ARG A 505 4.88 10.61 26.43
N SER A 506 5.84 9.73 26.20
CA SER A 506 6.64 9.73 24.96
C SER A 506 6.71 8.34 24.35
N LEU A 507 6.53 8.28 23.03
CA LEU A 507 6.70 7.08 22.22
C LEU A 507 7.60 7.40 21.03
N SER A 508 8.66 6.63 20.86
CA SER A 508 9.54 6.65 19.70
C SER A 508 9.59 5.28 19.07
N ILE A 509 9.22 5.17 17.79
CA ILE A 509 9.38 3.97 16.95
C ILE A 509 10.29 4.35 15.79
N THR A 510 11.50 3.80 15.77
CA THR A 510 12.58 4.20 14.85
C THR A 510 12.73 3.25 13.66
N GLN A 511 12.11 2.06 13.70
CA GLN A 511 12.16 1.09 12.63
C GLN A 511 10.80 0.99 11.93
N GLN A 512 10.79 1.25 10.64
CA GLN A 512 9.61 1.13 9.82
C GLN A 512 9.36 -0.32 9.37
N LEU A 513 10.43 -1.04 9.02
CA LEU A 513 10.36 -2.46 8.66
C LEU A 513 10.58 -3.33 9.90
N LEU A 514 9.55 -4.09 10.29
CA LEU A 514 9.57 -5.01 11.42
C LEU A 514 9.66 -6.45 10.91
N THR A 515 10.72 -7.14 11.28
CA THR A 515 10.82 -8.60 11.13
C THR A 515 10.03 -9.29 12.25
N PRO A 516 9.75 -10.61 12.17
CA PRO A 516 9.12 -11.35 13.27
C PRO A 516 9.82 -11.22 14.62
N GLN A 517 11.16 -11.02 14.63
CA GLN A 517 11.93 -10.77 15.86
C GLN A 517 11.70 -9.35 16.38
N THR A 518 11.90 -8.35 15.54
CA THR A 518 11.75 -6.93 15.94
C THR A 518 10.28 -6.56 16.20
N TYR A 519 9.33 -7.30 15.62
CA TYR A 519 7.92 -7.13 15.94
C TYR A 519 7.59 -7.43 17.40
N ARG A 520 8.26 -8.40 18.04
CA ARG A 520 8.05 -8.67 19.46
C ARG A 520 8.43 -7.47 20.34
N ASP A 521 9.49 -6.78 19.96
CA ASP A 521 9.94 -5.56 20.62
C ASP A 521 8.95 -4.41 20.39
N PHE A 522 8.47 -4.23 19.15
CA PHE A 522 7.42 -3.27 18.81
C PHE A 522 6.13 -3.58 19.59
N TYR A 523 5.69 -4.84 19.61
CA TYR A 523 4.50 -5.24 20.35
C TYR A 523 4.64 -4.94 21.84
N ALA A 524 5.81 -5.20 22.45
CA ALA A 524 6.06 -4.88 23.85
C ALA A 524 5.99 -3.37 24.12
N LEU A 525 6.57 -2.53 23.24
CA LEU A 525 6.44 -1.07 23.34
C LEU A 525 4.99 -0.61 23.24
N MET A 526 4.24 -1.16 22.29
CA MET A 526 2.84 -0.80 22.09
C MET A 526 1.92 -1.34 23.18
N ALA A 527 2.22 -2.50 23.78
CA ALA A 527 1.50 -3.01 24.93
C ALA A 527 1.70 -2.08 26.14
N GLU A 528 2.92 -1.63 26.39
CA GLU A 528 3.23 -0.66 27.42
C GLU A 528 2.59 0.69 27.16
N TRP A 529 2.63 1.17 25.89
CA TRP A 529 1.99 2.42 25.50
C TRP A 529 0.48 2.39 25.68
N ARG A 530 -0.18 1.26 25.44
CA ARG A 530 -1.64 1.10 25.55
C ARG A 530 -2.14 0.75 26.95
N ASP A 531 -1.26 0.48 27.90
CA ASP A 531 -1.66 0.16 29.26
C ASP A 531 -2.43 1.36 29.88
N SER A 532 -3.70 1.16 30.18
CA SER A 532 -4.59 2.18 30.72
C SER A 532 -4.04 2.81 32.01
N ASN A 533 -3.29 2.04 32.79
CA ASN A 533 -2.65 2.56 33.99
C ASN A 533 -1.68 3.71 33.69
N ASN A 534 -1.05 3.74 32.52
CA ASN A 534 -0.14 4.80 32.13
C ASN A 534 -0.85 6.06 31.63
N HIS A 535 -2.16 5.96 31.36
CA HIS A 535 -3.00 7.05 30.85
C HIS A 535 -4.07 7.52 31.85
N THR A 536 -3.97 7.12 33.11
CA THR A 536 -4.90 7.54 34.16
C THR A 536 -4.13 8.11 35.32
N LEU A 537 -4.78 9.02 36.09
CA LEU A 537 -4.35 9.41 37.40
C LEU A 537 -5.44 9.01 38.42
N LEU A 538 -5.01 8.58 39.58
CA LEU A 538 -5.90 8.22 40.70
C LEU A 538 -5.83 9.31 41.77
N LEU A 539 -6.93 10.01 41.96
CA LEU A 539 -7.07 11.06 42.98
C LEU A 539 -7.65 10.48 44.24
N LYS A 540 -7.09 10.91 45.39
CA LYS A 540 -7.57 10.51 46.70
C LYS A 540 -8.78 11.36 47.09
N PRO A 541 -9.78 10.77 47.77
CA PRO A 541 -10.87 11.56 48.29
C PRO A 541 -10.35 12.60 49.30
N VAL A 542 -10.91 13.80 49.21
CA VAL A 542 -10.70 14.83 50.25
C VAL A 542 -11.37 14.32 51.52
N LYS A 543 -10.62 14.14 52.61
CA LYS A 543 -11.18 13.77 53.92
C LYS A 543 -11.87 14.96 54.57
#